data_23b240cd57c5d4e874786984ca8fb206
#
_entry.id   23b240cd57c5d4e874786984ca8fb206
#
_cell.length_a   1.000
_cell.length_b   1.000
_cell.length_c   1.000
_cell.angle_alpha   90.00
_cell.angle_beta   90.00
_cell.angle_gamma   90.00
#
_symmetry.space_group_name_H-M   'P 1'
#
loop_
_entity.id
_entity.type
_entity.pdbx_description
1 polymer ?
#
loop_
_entity_poly.entity_id
_entity_poly.type
_entity_poly.pdbx_seq_one_letter_code
_entity_poly.pdbx_strand_id
1 'polypeptide(L)'
;MVFRLFVLVLLLPLSVSAAEVAGVNIEDKTRVGDADLALNGAGLRTRLFFQVYAIGLYLPQKSSTPAAILAQPGPKRVAIHMLRDVGADTFTEALADGIRANHSEAEAKALEARIKELSALMAEIKEAKNGMAIALDWTGAGTQLVVQGKPAGGPIAGEDFYRALLRIWLGDKPVQDDLKKALLGG
;
A
#
# COMPACT_ATOMS: atom_id res chain seq x y z
N MET A 1 -6.02 63.48 -7.17
CA MET A 1 -5.48 62.43 -8.08
C MET A 1 -5.07 61.25 -7.19
N VAL A 2 -5.94 60.23 -7.06
CA VAL A 2 -5.76 59.12 -6.11
C VAL A 2 -5.19 57.93 -6.89
N PHE A 3 -3.91 57.60 -6.60
CA PHE A 3 -3.21 56.46 -7.23
C PHE A 3 -3.69 55.19 -6.54
N ARG A 4 -4.52 54.38 -7.23
CA ARG A 4 -4.91 53.03 -6.78
C ARG A 4 -3.78 52.03 -7.11
N LEU A 5 -3.08 51.61 -6.04
CA LEU A 5 -2.07 50.58 -6.12
C LEU A 5 -2.80 49.22 -6.28
N PHE A 6 -2.69 48.61 -7.49
CA PHE A 6 -3.19 47.28 -7.76
C PHE A 6 -2.14 46.28 -7.28
N VAL A 7 -2.41 45.62 -6.14
CA VAL A 7 -1.56 44.49 -5.67
C VAL A 7 -1.93 43.25 -6.47
N LEU A 8 -1.07 42.89 -7.40
CA LEU A 8 -1.17 41.62 -8.16
C LEU A 8 -0.72 40.48 -7.24
N VAL A 9 -1.68 39.72 -6.67
CA VAL A 9 -1.41 38.53 -5.91
C VAL A 9 -1.04 37.40 -6.90
N LEU A 10 0.25 37.09 -6.99
CA LEU A 10 0.77 35.99 -7.79
C LEU A 10 0.46 34.67 -7.06
N LEU A 11 -0.60 33.98 -7.45
CA LEU A 11 -0.91 32.61 -7.01
C LEU A 11 0.11 31.66 -7.66
N LEU A 12 1.17 31.31 -6.91
CA LEU A 12 2.08 30.24 -7.30
C LEU A 12 1.33 28.89 -7.22
N PRO A 13 1.29 28.10 -8.29
CA PRO A 13 0.74 26.76 -8.23
C PRO A 13 1.60 25.94 -7.27
N LEU A 14 1.01 25.39 -6.21
CA LEU A 14 1.62 24.34 -5.38
C LEU A 14 1.80 23.13 -6.28
N SER A 15 3.02 22.88 -6.74
CA SER A 15 3.37 21.66 -7.43
C SER A 15 3.20 20.51 -6.45
N VAL A 16 2.13 19.73 -6.59
CA VAL A 16 2.00 18.43 -5.96
C VAL A 16 3.04 17.56 -6.64
N SER A 17 4.12 17.24 -5.94
CA SER A 17 5.14 16.31 -6.43
C SER A 17 4.57 14.92 -6.25
N ALA A 18 4.36 14.21 -7.32
CA ALA A 18 3.94 12.82 -7.32
C ALA A 18 5.09 11.97 -7.87
N ALA A 19 5.33 10.82 -7.26
CA ALA A 19 6.30 9.86 -7.81
C ALA A 19 5.66 9.12 -9.00
N GLU A 20 6.35 9.04 -10.13
CA GLU A 20 5.91 8.23 -11.25
C GLU A 20 6.58 6.86 -11.23
N VAL A 21 5.79 5.79 -11.26
CA VAL A 21 6.27 4.40 -11.30
C VAL A 21 5.61 3.68 -12.47
N ALA A 22 6.38 3.36 -13.49
CA ALA A 22 5.90 2.65 -14.69
C ALA A 22 4.66 3.29 -15.32
N GLY A 23 4.63 4.63 -15.42
CA GLY A 23 3.52 5.40 -15.99
C GLY A 23 2.35 5.63 -15.02
N VAL A 24 2.44 5.13 -13.79
CA VAL A 24 1.44 5.37 -12.74
C VAL A 24 1.89 6.53 -11.87
N ASN A 25 1.02 7.51 -11.69
CA ASN A 25 1.22 8.62 -10.79
C ASN A 25 0.88 8.20 -9.35
N ILE A 26 1.87 8.20 -8.45
CA ILE A 26 1.71 7.86 -7.03
C ILE A 26 1.72 9.17 -6.24
N GLU A 27 0.59 9.53 -5.68
CA GLU A 27 0.42 10.78 -4.93
C GLU A 27 1.34 10.85 -3.71
N ASP A 28 1.89 12.02 -3.40
CA ASP A 28 2.77 12.24 -2.23
C ASP A 28 2.07 12.07 -0.89
N LYS A 29 0.74 12.19 -0.87
CA LYS A 29 -0.09 12.11 0.33
C LYS A 29 -1.36 11.32 0.07
N THR A 30 -1.88 10.72 1.12
CA THR A 30 -3.19 10.08 1.10
C THR A 30 -3.85 10.21 2.47
N ARG A 31 -5.11 9.81 2.58
CA ARG A 31 -5.85 9.83 3.84
C ARG A 31 -6.41 8.45 4.16
N VAL A 32 -6.28 8.04 5.42
CA VAL A 32 -6.92 6.84 5.97
C VAL A 32 -7.69 7.23 7.22
N GLY A 33 -9.02 7.13 7.16
CA GLY A 33 -9.88 7.73 8.17
C GLY A 33 -9.62 9.24 8.27
N ASP A 34 -9.34 9.73 9.47
CA ASP A 34 -9.03 11.16 9.72
C ASP A 34 -7.54 11.48 9.67
N ALA A 35 -6.67 10.49 9.41
CA ALA A 35 -5.23 10.67 9.38
C ALA A 35 -4.70 10.99 7.98
N ASP A 36 -3.92 12.05 7.86
CA ASP A 36 -3.13 12.34 6.67
C ASP A 36 -1.82 11.53 6.72
N LEU A 37 -1.50 10.84 5.64
CA LEU A 37 -0.32 10.02 5.49
C LEU A 37 0.56 10.56 4.37
N ALA A 38 1.87 10.48 4.58
CA ALA A 38 2.87 10.82 3.57
C ALA A 38 3.37 9.57 2.85
N LEU A 39 3.65 9.68 1.57
CA LEU A 39 4.32 8.63 0.80
C LEU A 39 5.71 8.41 1.39
N ASN A 40 5.97 7.22 1.90
CA ASN A 40 7.28 6.80 2.40
C ASN A 40 8.20 6.42 1.24
N GLY A 41 7.68 5.65 0.31
CA GLY A 41 8.37 5.23 -0.90
C GLY A 41 7.41 4.54 -1.85
N ALA A 42 7.82 4.44 -3.11
CA ALA A 42 7.07 3.80 -4.16
C ALA A 42 7.99 2.97 -5.07
N GLY A 43 7.46 1.91 -5.66
CA GLY A 43 8.25 1.05 -6.53
C GLY A 43 7.41 0.14 -7.41
N LEU A 44 8.11 -0.60 -8.25
CA LEU A 44 7.54 -1.51 -9.24
C LEU A 44 7.73 -2.96 -8.83
N ARG A 45 6.65 -3.71 -8.76
CA ARG A 45 6.71 -5.16 -8.65
C ARG A 45 6.84 -5.78 -10.03
N THR A 46 7.90 -6.52 -10.24
CA THR A 46 8.11 -7.32 -11.45
C THR A 46 8.13 -8.81 -11.11
N ARG A 47 7.68 -9.64 -12.01
CA ARG A 47 7.82 -11.11 -11.93
C ARG A 47 8.31 -11.60 -13.27
N LEU A 48 9.48 -12.21 -13.30
CA LEU A 48 10.20 -12.50 -14.53
C LEU A 48 10.40 -11.22 -15.36
N PHE A 49 9.79 -11.11 -16.53
CA PHE A 49 9.85 -9.96 -17.42
C PHE A 49 8.60 -9.08 -17.37
N PHE A 50 7.64 -9.39 -16.50
CA PHE A 50 6.35 -8.71 -16.47
C PHE A 50 6.28 -7.71 -15.33
N GLN A 51 5.84 -6.50 -15.63
CA GLN A 51 5.40 -5.53 -14.64
C GLN A 51 4.03 -5.98 -14.11
N VAL A 52 3.92 -6.17 -12.80
CA VAL A 52 2.71 -6.69 -12.17
C VAL A 52 1.88 -5.57 -11.58
N TYR A 53 2.51 -4.71 -10.77
CA TYR A 53 1.87 -3.54 -10.17
C TYR A 53 2.89 -2.47 -9.75
N ALA A 54 2.47 -1.22 -9.76
CA ALA A 54 3.10 -0.14 -9.02
C ALA A 54 2.55 -0.11 -7.60
N ILE A 55 3.39 0.20 -6.60
CA ILE A 55 2.99 0.19 -5.19
C ILE A 55 3.58 1.39 -4.46
N GLY A 56 2.77 2.00 -3.58
CA GLY A 56 3.17 3.05 -2.65
C GLY A 56 2.92 2.63 -1.21
N LEU A 57 3.85 2.93 -0.33
CA LEU A 57 3.71 2.79 1.12
C LEU A 57 3.50 4.16 1.73
N TYR A 58 2.41 4.33 2.48
CA TYR A 58 2.07 5.58 3.15
C TYR A 58 2.06 5.41 4.65
N LEU A 59 2.70 6.34 5.34
CA LEU A 59 2.93 6.32 6.78
C LEU A 59 2.60 7.68 7.41
N PRO A 60 2.27 7.72 8.73
CA PRO A 60 2.17 8.97 9.48
C PRO A 60 3.49 9.75 9.49
N GLN A 61 4.61 9.04 9.59
CA GLN A 61 5.96 9.58 9.57
C GLN A 61 6.85 8.72 8.69
N LYS A 62 7.64 9.35 7.81
CA LYS A 62 8.59 8.63 6.95
C LYS A 62 9.65 7.89 7.77
N SER A 63 10.01 6.71 7.30
CA SER A 63 11.04 5.88 7.94
C SER A 63 11.76 5.02 6.90
N SER A 64 13.06 4.87 7.06
CA SER A 64 13.91 4.07 6.17
C SER A 64 14.23 2.67 6.71
N THR A 65 13.68 2.28 7.86
CA THR A 65 13.94 0.96 8.43
C THR A 65 12.67 0.14 8.60
N PRO A 66 12.68 -1.15 8.20
CA PRO A 66 11.52 -2.03 8.35
C PRO A 66 11.03 -2.12 9.78
N ALA A 67 11.93 -2.25 10.75
CA ALA A 67 11.58 -2.37 12.17
C ALA A 67 10.80 -1.16 12.68
N ALA A 68 11.24 0.06 12.34
CA ALA A 68 10.54 1.29 12.73
C ALA A 68 9.16 1.40 12.07
N ILE A 69 9.03 1.02 10.79
CA ILE A 69 7.75 1.03 10.08
C ILE A 69 6.76 0.04 10.70
N LEU A 70 7.22 -1.19 11.02
CA LEU A 70 6.38 -2.22 11.62
C LEU A 70 5.96 -1.86 13.06
N ALA A 71 6.79 -1.14 13.80
CA ALA A 71 6.50 -0.69 15.16
C ALA A 71 5.76 0.65 15.23
N GLN A 72 5.70 1.42 14.13
CA GLN A 72 5.10 2.74 14.12
C GLN A 72 3.60 2.66 14.44
N PRO A 73 3.09 3.45 15.41
CA PRO A 73 1.66 3.51 15.68
C PRO A 73 0.90 4.31 14.60
N GLY A 74 -0.42 4.19 14.62
CA GLY A 74 -1.32 4.94 13.75
C GLY A 74 -1.60 4.28 12.40
N PRO A 75 -2.50 4.88 11.62
CA PRO A 75 -2.93 4.37 10.33
C PRO A 75 -1.77 4.26 9.33
N LYS A 76 -1.89 3.31 8.41
CA LYS A 76 -0.94 3.06 7.32
C LYS A 76 -1.68 2.60 6.08
N ARG A 77 -1.11 2.80 4.91
CA ARG A 77 -1.65 2.28 3.65
C ARG A 77 -0.57 1.66 2.80
N VAL A 78 -0.86 0.50 2.25
CA VAL A 78 -0.20 -0.03 1.06
C VAL A 78 -1.16 0.18 -0.11
N ALA A 79 -0.79 1.02 -1.08
CA ALA A 79 -1.58 1.29 -2.27
C ALA A 79 -0.95 0.58 -3.47
N ILE A 80 -1.73 -0.23 -4.17
CA ILE A 80 -1.31 -1.04 -5.32
C ILE A 80 -2.10 -0.60 -6.55
N HIS A 81 -1.41 -0.32 -7.64
CA HIS A 81 -1.98 -0.03 -8.94
C HIS A 81 -1.60 -1.14 -9.91
N MET A 82 -2.57 -1.95 -10.32
CA MET A 82 -2.32 -3.09 -11.20
C MET A 82 -1.87 -2.64 -12.58
N LEU A 83 -0.83 -3.28 -13.12
CA LEU A 83 -0.28 -3.03 -14.46
C LEU A 83 -0.59 -4.17 -15.43
N ARG A 84 -1.31 -5.18 -14.94
CA ARG A 84 -1.83 -6.32 -15.73
C ARG A 84 -2.96 -6.99 -14.99
N ASP A 85 -3.72 -7.80 -15.71
CA ASP A 85 -4.75 -8.63 -15.12
C ASP A 85 -4.13 -9.76 -14.32
N VAL A 86 -4.63 -9.96 -13.09
CA VAL A 86 -4.24 -11.06 -12.19
C VAL A 86 -5.49 -11.60 -11.53
N GLY A 87 -5.74 -12.91 -11.67
CA GLY A 87 -6.87 -13.56 -10.98
C GLY A 87 -6.79 -13.36 -9.47
N ALA A 88 -7.93 -13.18 -8.82
CA ALA A 88 -8.02 -12.95 -7.38
C ALA A 88 -7.33 -14.05 -6.57
N ASP A 89 -7.50 -15.32 -6.97
CA ASP A 89 -6.85 -16.45 -6.30
C ASP A 89 -5.32 -16.38 -6.41
N THR A 90 -4.78 -16.09 -7.59
CA THR A 90 -3.34 -15.91 -7.80
C THR A 90 -2.78 -14.75 -6.99
N PHE A 91 -3.53 -13.65 -6.89
CA PHE A 91 -3.14 -12.48 -6.11
C PHE A 91 -3.10 -12.79 -4.61
N THR A 92 -4.16 -13.42 -4.08
CA THR A 92 -4.25 -13.79 -2.65
C THR A 92 -3.29 -14.90 -2.26
N GLU A 93 -3.04 -15.88 -3.14
CA GLU A 93 -2.03 -16.90 -2.93
C GLU A 93 -0.63 -16.29 -2.82
N ALA A 94 -0.30 -15.32 -3.69
CA ALA A 94 0.97 -14.61 -3.60
C ALA A 94 1.12 -13.82 -2.29
N LEU A 95 0.04 -13.21 -1.77
CA LEU A 95 0.06 -12.56 -0.44
C LEU A 95 0.26 -13.59 0.68
N ALA A 96 -0.45 -14.70 0.64
CA ALA A 96 -0.33 -15.79 1.62
C ALA A 96 1.09 -16.37 1.65
N ASP A 97 1.68 -16.60 0.49
CA ASP A 97 3.06 -17.10 0.36
C ASP A 97 4.08 -16.09 0.91
N GLY A 98 3.88 -14.80 0.63
CA GLY A 98 4.70 -13.73 1.18
C GLY A 98 4.63 -13.65 2.71
N ILE A 99 3.45 -13.88 3.30
CA ILE A 99 3.30 -14.01 4.76
C ILE A 99 4.06 -15.24 5.26
N ARG A 100 3.82 -16.41 4.69
CA ARG A 100 4.48 -17.67 5.10
C ARG A 100 5.99 -17.58 5.01
N ALA A 101 6.54 -16.94 4.00
CA ALA A 101 7.97 -16.78 3.82
C ALA A 101 8.64 -15.97 4.94
N ASN A 102 7.90 -15.09 5.61
CA ASN A 102 8.40 -14.16 6.63
C ASN A 102 7.95 -14.49 8.06
N HIS A 103 7.36 -15.67 8.27
CA HIS A 103 6.88 -16.11 9.58
C HIS A 103 7.24 -17.58 9.81
N SER A 104 7.32 -18.00 11.06
CA SER A 104 7.36 -19.41 11.42
C SER A 104 6.05 -20.12 11.07
N GLU A 105 6.08 -21.44 10.97
CA GLU A 105 4.87 -22.21 10.68
C GLU A 105 3.75 -21.97 11.69
N ALA A 106 4.08 -21.85 12.98
CA ALA A 106 3.12 -21.58 14.04
C ALA A 106 2.49 -20.19 13.91
N GLU A 107 3.29 -19.15 13.59
CA GLU A 107 2.78 -17.80 13.36
C GLU A 107 1.92 -17.73 12.08
N ALA A 108 2.36 -18.34 10.99
CA ALA A 108 1.58 -18.40 9.74
C ALA A 108 0.24 -19.12 9.96
N LYS A 109 0.23 -20.22 10.73
CA LYS A 109 -0.99 -20.93 11.11
C LYS A 109 -1.95 -20.07 11.93
N ALA A 110 -1.44 -19.26 12.85
CA ALA A 110 -2.25 -18.34 13.64
C ALA A 110 -2.90 -17.22 12.79
N LEU A 111 -2.32 -16.90 11.64
CA LEU A 111 -2.83 -15.91 10.68
C LEU A 111 -3.80 -16.50 9.65
N GLU A 112 -3.90 -17.83 9.54
CA GLU A 112 -4.60 -18.51 8.44
C GLU A 112 -6.07 -18.11 8.29
N ALA A 113 -6.80 -17.95 9.39
CA ALA A 113 -8.20 -17.53 9.35
C ALA A 113 -8.37 -16.15 8.70
N ARG A 114 -7.47 -15.20 9.03
CA ARG A 114 -7.48 -13.84 8.48
C ARG A 114 -6.99 -13.78 7.03
N ILE A 115 -6.05 -14.66 6.67
CA ILE A 115 -5.65 -14.83 5.26
C ILE A 115 -6.84 -15.32 4.44
N LYS A 116 -7.61 -16.30 4.94
CA LYS A 116 -8.83 -16.79 4.28
C LYS A 116 -9.91 -15.70 4.17
N GLU A 117 -10.07 -14.89 5.20
CA GLU A 117 -11.00 -13.76 5.18
C GLU A 117 -10.62 -12.74 4.09
N LEU A 118 -9.35 -12.35 4.01
CA LEU A 118 -8.85 -11.47 2.94
C LEU A 118 -9.05 -12.11 1.56
N SER A 119 -8.78 -13.42 1.42
CA SER A 119 -8.99 -14.15 0.17
C SER A 119 -10.46 -14.17 -0.25
N ALA A 120 -11.39 -14.32 0.69
CA ALA A 120 -12.82 -14.30 0.40
C ALA A 120 -13.28 -12.90 -0.10
N LEU A 121 -12.78 -11.81 0.52
CA LEU A 121 -13.05 -10.45 0.05
C LEU A 121 -12.49 -10.19 -1.35
N MET A 122 -11.29 -10.70 -1.64
CA MET A 122 -10.68 -10.58 -2.97
C MET A 122 -11.41 -11.43 -4.02
N ALA A 123 -11.93 -12.60 -3.66
CA ALA A 123 -12.67 -13.47 -4.57
C ALA A 123 -13.95 -12.82 -5.12
N GLU A 124 -14.57 -11.90 -4.37
CA GLU A 124 -15.72 -11.12 -4.85
C GLU A 124 -15.35 -10.22 -6.05
N ILE A 125 -14.09 -9.82 -6.15
CA ILE A 125 -13.57 -8.98 -7.25
C ILE A 125 -13.31 -9.84 -8.50
N LYS A 126 -13.10 -11.18 -8.34
CA LYS A 126 -12.77 -12.18 -9.35
C LYS A 126 -11.39 -11.98 -10.00
N GLU A 127 -11.06 -10.77 -10.41
CA GLU A 127 -9.83 -10.43 -11.11
C GLU A 127 -9.38 -9.01 -10.77
N ALA A 128 -8.13 -8.87 -10.37
CA ALA A 128 -7.46 -7.57 -10.26
C ALA A 128 -7.00 -7.12 -11.64
N LYS A 129 -7.82 -6.29 -12.29
CA LYS A 129 -7.60 -5.86 -13.68
C LYS A 129 -6.52 -4.80 -13.79
N ASN A 130 -5.87 -4.73 -14.94
CA ASN A 130 -4.98 -3.64 -15.31
C ASN A 130 -5.67 -2.28 -15.08
N GLY A 131 -4.96 -1.34 -14.44
CA GLY A 131 -5.49 -0.03 -14.03
C GLY A 131 -6.31 -0.05 -12.74
N MET A 132 -6.58 -1.20 -12.13
CA MET A 132 -7.32 -1.27 -10.87
C MET A 132 -6.44 -0.81 -9.72
N ALA A 133 -7.01 0.06 -8.87
CA ALA A 133 -6.41 0.49 -7.61
C ALA A 133 -6.93 -0.38 -6.44
N ILE A 134 -6.01 -0.99 -5.70
CA ILE A 134 -6.28 -1.80 -4.52
C ILE A 134 -5.46 -1.22 -3.38
N ALA A 135 -6.06 -1.04 -2.20
CA ALA A 135 -5.30 -0.65 -1.03
C ALA A 135 -5.60 -1.56 0.17
N LEU A 136 -4.59 -1.74 0.99
CA LEU A 136 -4.67 -2.38 2.30
C LEU A 136 -4.39 -1.31 3.34
N ASP A 137 -5.42 -0.93 4.08
CA ASP A 137 -5.35 0.14 5.08
C ASP A 137 -5.36 -0.45 6.48
N TRP A 138 -4.40 -0.05 7.30
CA TRP A 138 -4.55 -0.19 8.74
C TRP A 138 -5.30 1.03 9.27
N THR A 139 -6.48 0.81 9.83
CA THR A 139 -7.37 1.90 10.31
C THR A 139 -7.32 2.10 11.82
N GLY A 140 -6.55 1.29 12.53
CA GLY A 140 -6.60 1.18 14.01
C GLY A 140 -7.66 0.20 14.51
N ALA A 141 -8.71 -0.05 13.74
CA ALA A 141 -9.74 -1.07 14.05
C ALA A 141 -9.45 -2.42 13.38
N GLY A 142 -8.72 -2.40 12.23
CA GLY A 142 -8.39 -3.59 11.46
C GLY A 142 -7.77 -3.24 10.10
N THR A 143 -7.45 -4.29 9.35
CA THR A 143 -7.01 -4.20 7.96
C THR A 143 -8.22 -4.06 7.04
N GLN A 144 -8.40 -2.90 6.43
CA GLN A 144 -9.47 -2.64 5.47
C GLN A 144 -8.95 -2.83 4.05
N LEU A 145 -9.59 -3.74 3.29
CA LEU A 145 -9.41 -3.81 1.85
C LEU A 145 -10.20 -2.68 1.19
N VAL A 146 -9.55 -1.93 0.31
CA VAL A 146 -10.16 -0.86 -0.48
C VAL A 146 -9.92 -1.14 -1.95
N VAL A 147 -10.98 -1.12 -2.76
CA VAL A 147 -10.93 -1.37 -4.21
C VAL A 147 -11.54 -0.21 -4.94
N GLN A 148 -10.79 0.39 -5.86
CA GLN A 148 -11.22 1.57 -6.60
C GLN A 148 -11.76 2.68 -5.68
N GLY A 149 -11.07 2.91 -4.55
CA GLY A 149 -11.43 3.92 -3.55
C GLY A 149 -12.62 3.57 -2.66
N LYS A 150 -13.20 2.37 -2.78
CA LYS A 150 -14.34 1.92 -1.97
C LYS A 150 -13.93 0.78 -1.03
N PRO A 151 -14.33 0.81 0.26
CA PRO A 151 -14.14 -0.33 1.15
C PRO A 151 -14.81 -1.59 0.59
N ALA A 152 -14.10 -2.70 0.62
CA ALA A 152 -14.61 -4.03 0.28
C ALA A 152 -14.72 -4.87 1.55
N GLY A 153 -15.92 -5.17 1.97
CA GLY A 153 -16.21 -5.85 3.22
C GLY A 153 -15.88 -5.04 4.49
N GLY A 154 -15.89 -5.73 5.63
CA GLY A 154 -15.49 -5.16 6.92
C GLY A 154 -13.95 -5.22 7.14
N PRO A 155 -13.44 -4.49 8.15
CA PRO A 155 -12.03 -4.54 8.48
C PRO A 155 -11.67 -5.87 9.18
N ILE A 156 -10.60 -6.52 8.74
CA ILE A 156 -10.05 -7.74 9.33
C ILE A 156 -9.27 -7.36 10.58
N ALA A 157 -9.67 -7.89 11.74
CA ALA A 157 -9.10 -7.53 13.03
C ALA A 157 -7.64 -7.99 13.21
N GLY A 158 -6.90 -7.27 14.05
CA GLY A 158 -5.54 -7.61 14.49
C GLY A 158 -4.45 -6.83 13.77
N GLU A 159 -3.70 -6.03 14.55
CA GLU A 159 -2.55 -5.29 14.02
C GLU A 159 -1.40 -6.22 13.60
N ASP A 160 -1.29 -7.37 14.26
CA ASP A 160 -0.35 -8.44 13.91
C ASP A 160 -0.57 -8.94 12.47
N PHE A 161 -1.83 -9.03 12.01
CA PHE A 161 -2.15 -9.38 10.64
C PHE A 161 -1.69 -8.30 9.65
N TYR A 162 -1.93 -7.03 9.96
CA TYR A 162 -1.45 -5.95 9.10
C TYR A 162 0.08 -5.89 9.04
N ARG A 163 0.77 -6.10 10.18
CA ARG A 163 2.23 -6.23 10.22
C ARG A 163 2.73 -7.41 9.39
N ALA A 164 2.01 -8.51 9.40
CA ALA A 164 2.33 -9.68 8.57
C ALA A 164 2.20 -9.36 7.08
N LEU A 165 1.17 -8.62 6.67
CA LEU A 165 1.04 -8.12 5.30
C LEU A 165 2.21 -7.20 4.92
N LEU A 166 2.58 -6.25 5.77
CA LEU A 166 3.73 -5.36 5.49
C LEU A 166 5.04 -6.14 5.29
N ARG A 167 5.25 -7.25 6.01
CA ARG A 167 6.45 -8.08 5.87
C ARG A 167 6.57 -8.76 4.51
N ILE A 168 5.49 -8.87 3.73
CA ILE A 168 5.55 -9.34 2.34
C ILE A 168 6.56 -8.52 1.54
N TRP A 169 6.60 -7.22 1.76
CA TRP A 169 7.50 -6.30 1.05
C TRP A 169 8.69 -5.85 1.88
N LEU A 170 8.57 -5.77 3.22
CA LEU A 170 9.57 -5.19 4.11
C LEU A 170 10.32 -6.22 4.98
N GLY A 171 9.88 -7.47 4.99
CA GLY A 171 10.45 -8.53 5.81
C GLY A 171 11.84 -8.99 5.36
N ASP A 172 12.37 -10.02 6.01
CA ASP A 172 13.69 -10.58 5.72
C ASP A 172 13.73 -11.33 4.39
N LYS A 173 12.56 -11.86 3.97
CA LYS A 173 12.35 -12.50 2.66
C LYS A 173 11.30 -11.72 1.87
N PRO A 174 11.63 -10.51 1.41
CA PRO A 174 10.67 -9.70 0.66
C PRO A 174 10.39 -10.35 -0.69
N VAL A 175 9.22 -10.05 -1.26
CA VAL A 175 8.87 -10.55 -2.62
C VAL A 175 9.82 -10.04 -3.70
N GLN A 176 10.56 -8.93 -3.42
CA GLN A 176 11.55 -8.35 -4.32
C GLN A 176 12.43 -7.34 -3.55
N ASP A 177 13.76 -7.52 -3.60
CA ASP A 177 14.70 -6.70 -2.84
C ASP A 177 14.74 -5.24 -3.28
N ASP A 178 14.73 -4.98 -4.58
CA ASP A 178 14.73 -3.61 -5.11
C ASP A 178 13.45 -2.87 -4.75
N LEU A 179 12.32 -3.58 -4.73
CA LEU A 179 11.05 -3.02 -4.30
C LEU A 179 11.07 -2.67 -2.81
N LYS A 180 11.66 -3.53 -1.97
CA LYS A 180 11.86 -3.22 -0.55
C LYS A 180 12.67 -1.94 -0.38
N LYS A 181 13.79 -1.77 -1.09
CA LYS A 181 14.61 -0.54 -1.03
C LYS A 181 13.79 0.68 -1.43
N ALA A 182 13.07 0.60 -2.55
CA ALA A 182 12.22 1.69 -3.04
C ALA A 182 11.13 2.10 -2.02
N LEU A 183 10.48 1.14 -1.35
CA LEU A 183 9.47 1.41 -0.32
C LEU A 183 10.05 2.02 0.96
N LEU A 184 11.34 1.82 1.22
CA LEU A 184 12.10 2.43 2.32
C LEU A 184 12.65 3.82 1.99
N GLY A 185 12.33 4.37 0.81
CA GLY A 185 12.74 5.70 0.39
C GLY A 185 14.15 5.76 -0.21
N GLY A 186 14.67 4.62 -0.70
CA GLY A 186 15.97 4.47 -1.35
C GLY A 186 15.89 4.46 -2.88
#